data_f26b23f5b92e0cc99a6fb6d0f417820b
#
_entry.id   f26b23f5b92e0cc99a6fb6d0f417820b
#
_cell.length_a   1.000
_cell.length_b   1.000
_cell.length_c   1.000
_cell.angle_alpha   90.00
_cell.angle_beta   90.00
_cell.angle_gamma   90.00
#
_symmetry.space_group_name_H-M   'P 1'
#
loop_
_entity.id
_entity.type
_entity.pdbx_description
1 polymer ?
#
loop_
_entity_poly.entity_id
_entity_poly.type
_entity_poly.pdbx_seq_one_letter_code
_entity_poly.pdbx_strand_id
1 'polypeptide(L)'
;MKIFKLFTILLMSIFYVRVGVQHFLDPEYFLNIMPPFLPYQLELVYISGFFEILLGLLLTFPKYRFYASWGIILLLIAVFPANIYLAQSEIAQQGLGVSKQVAIWRLPIQALFIGLAYWHSKR
;
A
#
# COMPACT_ATOMS: atom_id res chain seq x y z
N MET A 1 1.63 21.74 13.78
CA MET A 1 1.54 21.03 12.48
C MET A 1 2.78 20.20 12.16
N LYS A 2 3.98 20.73 12.40
CA LYS A 2 5.21 19.96 12.09
C LYS A 2 5.32 18.67 12.90
N ILE A 3 4.98 18.71 14.20
CA ILE A 3 5.04 17.52 15.04
C ILE A 3 4.01 16.49 14.60
N PHE A 4 2.80 16.94 14.29
CA PHE A 4 1.74 16.05 13.81
C PHE A 4 2.13 15.42 12.46
N LYS A 5 2.69 16.23 11.57
CA LYS A 5 3.14 15.73 10.26
C LYS A 5 4.25 14.68 10.43
N LEU A 6 5.23 14.95 11.30
CA LEU A 6 6.29 14.00 11.58
C LEU A 6 5.74 12.71 12.17
N PHE A 7 4.75 12.83 13.07
CA PHE A 7 4.10 11.66 13.66
C PHE A 7 3.44 10.79 12.57
N THR A 8 2.71 11.41 11.64
CA THR A 8 2.07 10.65 10.55
C THR A 8 3.11 10.04 9.61
N ILE A 9 4.22 10.74 9.35
CA ILE A 9 5.30 10.19 8.54
C ILE A 9 5.87 8.92 9.18
N LEU A 10 6.13 8.95 10.49
CA LEU A 10 6.67 7.79 11.19
C LEU A 10 5.68 6.63 11.20
N LEU A 11 4.39 6.91 11.45
CA LEU A 11 3.36 5.89 11.41
C LEU A 11 3.27 5.23 10.04
N MET A 12 3.26 6.04 8.98
CA MET A 12 3.15 5.52 7.63
C MET A 12 4.40 4.75 7.23
N SER A 13 5.59 5.22 7.66
CA SER A 13 6.83 4.50 7.41
C SER A 13 6.79 3.11 8.04
N ILE A 14 6.40 3.02 9.31
CA ILE A 14 6.28 1.74 10.00
C ILE A 14 5.26 0.85 9.31
N PHE A 15 4.12 1.42 8.93
CA PHE A 15 3.05 0.69 8.25
C PHE A 15 3.54 0.09 6.92
N TYR A 16 4.16 0.91 6.08
CA TYR A 16 4.62 0.43 4.77
C TYR A 16 5.72 -0.60 4.88
N VAL A 17 6.66 -0.41 5.80
CA VAL A 17 7.72 -1.41 6.01
C VAL A 17 7.11 -2.72 6.47
N ARG A 18 6.17 -2.67 7.42
CA ARG A 18 5.51 -3.86 7.93
C ARG A 18 4.75 -4.60 6.84
N VAL A 19 3.94 -3.85 6.06
CA VAL A 19 3.16 -4.46 4.98
C VAL A 19 4.07 -5.02 3.91
N GLY A 20 5.16 -4.30 3.58
CA GLY A 20 6.13 -4.79 2.61
C GLY A 20 6.78 -6.09 3.05
N VAL A 21 7.15 -6.20 4.32
CA VAL A 21 7.69 -7.45 4.87
C VAL A 21 6.67 -8.58 4.75
N GLN A 22 5.38 -8.28 5.00
CA GLN A 22 4.32 -9.26 4.87
C GLN A 22 4.20 -9.82 3.44
N HIS A 23 4.54 -9.03 2.42
CA HIS A 23 4.55 -9.52 1.05
C HIS A 23 5.51 -10.70 0.85
N PHE A 24 6.59 -10.74 1.62
CA PHE A 24 7.56 -11.83 1.55
C PHE A 24 7.24 -12.98 2.50
N LEU A 25 6.63 -12.68 3.66
CA LEU A 25 6.31 -13.70 4.65
C LEU A 25 5.02 -14.44 4.32
N ASP A 26 4.04 -13.74 3.75
CA ASP A 26 2.72 -14.30 3.43
C ASP A 26 2.26 -13.79 2.07
N PRO A 27 2.94 -14.20 0.99
CA PRO A 27 2.56 -13.72 -0.35
C PRO A 27 1.17 -14.19 -0.78
N GLU A 28 0.67 -15.31 -0.24
CA GLU A 28 -0.65 -15.81 -0.62
C GLU A 28 -1.76 -14.85 -0.24
N TYR A 29 -1.61 -14.15 0.89
CA TYR A 29 -2.58 -13.12 1.30
C TYR A 29 -2.79 -12.11 0.16
N PHE A 30 -1.70 -11.66 -0.44
CA PHE A 30 -1.76 -10.64 -1.50
C PHE A 30 -2.15 -11.25 -2.85
N LEU A 31 -1.80 -12.52 -3.09
CA LEU A 31 -2.21 -13.21 -4.30
C LEU A 31 -3.73 -13.34 -4.40
N ASN A 32 -4.41 -13.45 -3.26
CA ASN A 32 -5.88 -13.55 -3.22
C ASN A 32 -6.58 -12.35 -3.82
N ILE A 33 -5.94 -11.18 -3.81
CA ILE A 33 -6.54 -9.95 -4.33
C ILE A 33 -5.92 -9.51 -5.66
N MET A 34 -5.03 -10.32 -6.23
CA MET A 34 -4.47 -10.01 -7.55
C MET A 34 -5.53 -10.24 -8.62
N PRO A 35 -5.82 -9.23 -9.48
CA PRO A 35 -6.75 -9.45 -10.58
C PRO A 35 -6.32 -10.61 -11.46
N PRO A 36 -7.23 -11.52 -11.84
CA PRO A 36 -6.85 -12.75 -12.56
C PRO A 36 -6.15 -12.52 -13.90
N PHE A 37 -6.38 -11.35 -14.52
CA PHE A 37 -5.78 -11.05 -15.83
C PHE A 37 -4.30 -10.68 -15.76
N LEU A 38 -3.76 -10.44 -14.56
CA LEU A 38 -2.37 -10.01 -14.41
C LEU A 38 -1.42 -11.21 -14.50
N PRO A 39 -0.36 -11.13 -15.33
CA PRO A 39 0.68 -12.16 -15.36
C PRO A 39 1.68 -11.96 -14.23
N TYR A 40 2.47 -13.00 -13.95
CA TYR A 40 3.58 -12.94 -12.99
C TYR A 40 3.13 -12.43 -11.62
N GLN A 41 2.00 -12.95 -11.12
CA GLN A 41 1.38 -12.45 -9.90
C GLN A 41 2.31 -12.51 -8.69
N LEU A 42 3.03 -13.63 -8.51
CA LEU A 42 3.94 -13.79 -7.36
C LEU A 42 5.09 -12.79 -7.44
N GLU A 43 5.65 -12.60 -8.62
CA GLU A 43 6.73 -11.64 -8.83
C GLU A 43 6.25 -10.22 -8.55
N LEU A 44 5.03 -9.89 -8.96
CA LEU A 44 4.45 -8.57 -8.69
C LEU A 44 4.26 -8.34 -7.19
N VAL A 45 3.85 -9.36 -6.45
CA VAL A 45 3.73 -9.25 -4.99
C VAL A 45 5.09 -8.95 -4.37
N TYR A 46 6.14 -9.68 -4.76
CA TYR A 46 7.47 -9.45 -4.23
C TYR A 46 8.03 -8.08 -4.61
N ILE A 47 7.83 -7.65 -5.85
CA ILE A 47 8.29 -6.33 -6.31
C ILE A 47 7.58 -5.23 -5.52
N SER A 48 6.27 -5.34 -5.34
CA SER A 48 5.51 -4.38 -4.54
C SER A 48 6.02 -4.31 -3.11
N GLY A 49 6.27 -5.47 -2.50
CA GLY A 49 6.78 -5.53 -1.13
C GLY A 49 8.14 -4.86 -1.00
N PHE A 50 9.03 -5.11 -1.97
CA PHE A 50 10.35 -4.48 -1.99
C PHE A 50 10.23 -2.95 -2.01
N PHE A 51 9.40 -2.42 -2.91
CA PHE A 51 9.23 -0.97 -3.01
C PHE A 51 8.55 -0.39 -1.77
N GLU A 52 7.60 -1.12 -1.17
CA GLU A 52 6.98 -0.64 0.06
C GLU A 52 8.00 -0.51 1.20
N ILE A 53 8.89 -1.48 1.35
CA ILE A 53 9.95 -1.41 2.36
C ILE A 53 10.90 -0.25 2.05
N LEU A 54 11.37 -0.18 0.82
CA LEU A 54 12.32 0.86 0.41
C LEU A 54 11.74 2.25 0.59
N LEU A 55 10.54 2.48 0.05
CA LEU A 55 9.91 3.79 0.10
C LEU A 55 9.51 4.16 1.53
N GLY A 56 9.05 3.19 2.32
CA GLY A 56 8.74 3.43 3.71
C GLY A 56 9.97 3.88 4.50
N LEU A 57 11.11 3.24 4.29
CA LEU A 57 12.36 3.63 4.94
C LEU A 57 12.82 5.01 4.48
N LEU A 58 12.78 5.26 3.16
CA LEU A 58 13.22 6.55 2.61
C LEU A 58 12.34 7.71 3.07
N LEU A 59 11.09 7.43 3.39
CA LEU A 59 10.16 8.46 3.87
C LEU A 59 10.65 9.11 5.18
N THR A 60 11.39 8.39 6.00
CA THR A 60 11.91 8.92 7.26
C THR A 60 13.07 9.88 7.06
N PHE A 61 13.72 9.88 5.90
CA PHE A 61 14.86 10.74 5.62
C PHE A 61 14.38 12.00 4.88
N PRO A 62 14.53 13.19 5.48
CA PRO A 62 14.03 14.43 4.84
C PRO A 62 14.58 14.65 3.44
N LYS A 63 15.83 14.23 3.18
CA LYS A 63 16.47 14.38 1.88
C LYS A 63 15.74 13.63 0.77
N TYR A 64 15.19 12.46 1.09
CA TYR A 64 14.57 11.58 0.10
C TYR A 64 13.05 11.57 0.19
N ARG A 65 12.49 12.30 1.15
CA ARG A 65 11.05 12.25 1.46
C ARG A 65 10.17 12.62 0.28
N PHE A 66 10.57 13.61 -0.49
CA PHE A 66 9.80 14.02 -1.68
C PHE A 66 9.66 12.85 -2.65
N TYR A 67 10.79 12.21 -2.98
CA TYR A 67 10.79 11.10 -3.93
C TYR A 67 10.07 9.88 -3.36
N ALA A 68 10.27 9.60 -2.08
CA ALA A 68 9.60 8.48 -1.41
C ALA A 68 8.08 8.68 -1.41
N SER A 69 7.61 9.89 -1.12
CA SER A 69 6.18 10.19 -1.10
C SER A 69 5.53 9.98 -2.47
N TRP A 70 6.17 10.47 -3.53
CA TRP A 70 5.65 10.29 -4.88
C TRP A 70 5.73 8.83 -5.32
N GLY A 71 6.78 8.12 -4.91
CA GLY A 71 6.86 6.68 -5.15
C GLY A 71 5.72 5.92 -4.49
N ILE A 72 5.38 6.29 -3.26
CA ILE A 72 4.25 5.70 -2.54
C ILE A 72 2.93 5.99 -3.26
N ILE A 73 2.74 7.22 -3.73
CA ILE A 73 1.54 7.59 -4.50
C ILE A 73 1.42 6.71 -5.75
N LEU A 74 2.50 6.56 -6.50
CA LEU A 74 2.50 5.72 -7.69
C LEU A 74 2.20 4.26 -7.35
N LEU A 75 2.79 3.76 -6.26
CA LEU A 75 2.56 2.39 -5.82
C LEU A 75 1.10 2.18 -5.42
N LEU A 76 0.51 3.12 -4.68
CA LEU A 76 -0.90 3.04 -4.28
C LEU A 76 -1.82 3.05 -5.50
N ILE A 77 -1.51 3.89 -6.50
CA ILE A 77 -2.28 3.89 -7.74
C ILE A 77 -2.15 2.55 -8.47
N ALA A 78 -0.94 1.99 -8.48
CA ALA A 78 -0.68 0.71 -9.15
C ALA A 78 -1.42 -0.46 -8.49
N VAL A 79 -1.60 -0.42 -7.16
CA VAL A 79 -2.32 -1.49 -6.45
C VAL A 79 -3.81 -1.21 -6.31
N PHE A 80 -4.30 -0.07 -6.78
CA PHE A 80 -5.72 0.26 -6.72
C PHE A 80 -6.60 -0.79 -7.41
N PRO A 81 -6.22 -1.34 -8.58
CA PRO A 81 -7.00 -2.42 -9.19
C PRO A 81 -7.18 -3.64 -8.29
N ALA A 82 -6.19 -3.96 -7.45
CA ALA A 82 -6.33 -5.07 -6.51
C ALA A 82 -7.42 -4.80 -5.48
N ASN A 83 -7.52 -3.57 -4.97
CA ASN A 83 -8.58 -3.21 -4.04
C ASN A 83 -9.94 -3.18 -4.72
N ILE A 84 -10.02 -2.73 -5.98
CA ILE A 84 -11.26 -2.78 -6.74
C ILE A 84 -11.71 -4.23 -6.93
N TYR A 85 -10.76 -5.10 -7.30
CA TYR A 85 -11.05 -6.54 -7.46
C TYR A 85 -11.57 -7.14 -6.16
N LEU A 86 -10.92 -6.82 -5.03
CA LEU A 86 -11.37 -7.30 -3.73
C LEU A 86 -12.80 -6.86 -3.43
N ALA A 87 -13.14 -5.61 -3.75
CA ALA A 87 -14.48 -5.07 -3.49
C ALA A 87 -15.56 -5.74 -4.34
N GLN A 88 -15.19 -6.29 -5.50
CA GLN A 88 -16.12 -6.88 -6.46
C GLN A 88 -16.19 -8.40 -6.42
N SER A 89 -15.20 -9.08 -5.83
CA SER A 89 -15.06 -10.54 -5.91
C SER A 89 -15.31 -11.19 -4.55
N GLU A 90 -16.32 -12.05 -4.47
CA GLU A 90 -16.58 -12.83 -3.27
C GLU A 90 -15.43 -13.83 -3.00
N ILE A 91 -14.85 -14.38 -4.06
CA ILE A 91 -13.73 -15.32 -3.92
C ILE A 91 -12.56 -14.63 -3.24
N ALA A 92 -12.22 -13.41 -3.69
CA ALA A 92 -11.12 -12.65 -3.09
C ALA A 92 -11.44 -12.27 -1.64
N GLN A 93 -12.69 -11.88 -1.37
CA GLN A 93 -13.12 -11.53 0.00
C GLN A 93 -12.99 -12.72 0.93
N GLN A 94 -13.40 -13.90 0.49
CA GLN A 94 -13.28 -15.13 1.29
C GLN A 94 -11.81 -15.51 1.48
N GLY A 95 -10.98 -15.34 0.44
CA GLY A 95 -9.56 -15.64 0.54
C GLY A 95 -8.84 -14.78 1.57
N LEU A 96 -9.25 -13.52 1.69
CA LEU A 96 -8.68 -12.60 2.68
C LEU A 96 -9.34 -12.70 4.05
N GLY A 97 -10.52 -13.31 4.12
CA GLY A 97 -11.28 -13.34 5.36
C GLY A 97 -11.90 -12.00 5.72
N VAL A 98 -12.25 -11.18 4.73
CA VAL A 98 -12.88 -9.87 4.95
C VAL A 98 -14.28 -9.85 4.37
N SER A 99 -15.14 -8.99 4.95
CA SER A 99 -16.49 -8.79 4.42
C SER A 99 -16.45 -7.86 3.21
N LYS A 100 -17.55 -7.88 2.44
CA LYS A 100 -17.70 -6.96 1.30
C LYS A 100 -17.63 -5.51 1.75
N GLN A 101 -18.21 -5.18 2.91
CA GLN A 101 -18.17 -3.82 3.44
C GLN A 101 -16.75 -3.36 3.73
N VAL A 102 -15.94 -4.22 4.35
CA VAL A 102 -14.53 -3.92 4.62
C VAL A 102 -13.79 -3.71 3.30
N ALA A 103 -14.03 -4.56 2.30
CA ALA A 103 -13.38 -4.43 1.01
C ALA A 103 -13.72 -3.09 0.35
N ILE A 104 -14.98 -2.66 0.43
CA ILE A 104 -15.40 -1.37 -0.13
C ILE A 104 -14.75 -0.20 0.62
N TRP A 105 -14.68 -0.28 1.95
CA TRP A 105 -14.06 0.79 2.76
C TRP A 105 -12.57 0.94 2.50
N ARG A 106 -11.89 -0.10 2.01
CA ARG A 106 -10.48 0.00 1.66
C ARG A 106 -10.21 0.99 0.53
N LEU A 107 -11.21 1.27 -0.31
CA LEU A 107 -11.04 2.21 -1.42
C LEU A 107 -10.89 3.66 -0.95
N PRO A 108 -11.81 4.21 -0.13
CA PRO A 108 -11.61 5.56 0.38
C PRO A 108 -10.42 5.67 1.33
N ILE A 109 -10.11 4.62 2.09
CA ILE A 109 -8.92 4.61 2.96
C ILE A 109 -7.66 4.70 2.11
N GLN A 110 -7.60 4.01 0.97
CA GLN A 110 -6.46 4.11 0.06
C GLN A 110 -6.33 5.53 -0.49
N ALA A 111 -7.44 6.18 -0.83
CA ALA A 111 -7.42 7.57 -1.27
C ALA A 111 -6.88 8.48 -0.16
N LEU A 112 -7.23 8.22 1.10
CA LEU A 112 -6.70 8.96 2.24
C LEU A 112 -5.18 8.80 2.33
N PHE A 113 -4.66 7.59 2.13
CA PHE A 113 -3.22 7.34 2.15
C PHE A 113 -2.51 8.09 1.03
N ILE A 114 -3.10 8.16 -0.16
CA ILE A 114 -2.56 8.96 -1.25
C ILE A 114 -2.49 10.44 -0.84
N GLY A 115 -3.54 10.95 -0.23
CA GLY A 115 -3.57 12.33 0.27
C GLY A 115 -2.51 12.60 1.32
N LEU A 116 -2.32 11.66 2.26
CA LEU A 116 -1.27 11.77 3.28
C LEU A 116 0.11 11.77 2.64
N ALA A 117 0.36 10.88 1.67
CA ALA A 117 1.63 10.84 0.97
C ALA A 117 1.90 12.14 0.23
N TYR A 118 0.88 12.71 -0.40
CA TYR A 118 1.02 14.00 -1.07
C TYR A 118 1.40 15.08 -0.06
N TRP A 119 0.73 15.11 1.10
CA TRP A 119 1.06 16.06 2.16
C TRP A 119 2.50 15.87 2.66
N HIS A 120 2.95 14.62 2.82
CA HIS A 120 4.31 14.31 3.24
C HIS A 120 5.35 14.79 2.22
N SER A 121 4.98 14.90 0.94
CA SER A 121 5.88 15.40 -0.10
C SER A 121 6.12 16.90 -0.01
N LYS A 122 5.27 17.63 0.70
CA LYS A 122 5.38 19.07 0.87
C LYS A 122 6.34 19.41 1.99
N ARG A 123 7.03 20.53 1.85
CA ARG A 123 7.94 21.04 2.88
C ARG A 123 7.22 21.86 3.94
#